data_2c4db5c05e5e2e93b16694a3e3a5d888
#
_entry.id   2c4db5c05e5e2e93b16694a3e3a5d888
#
_cell.length_a   1.000
_cell.length_b   1.000
_cell.length_c   1.000
_cell.angle_alpha   90.00
_cell.angle_beta   90.00
_cell.angle_gamma   90.00
#
_symmetry.space_group_name_H-M   'P 1'
#
loop_
_entity.id
_entity.type
_entity.pdbx_description
1 polymer ?
#
loop_
_entity_poly.entity_id
_entity_poly.type
_entity_poly.pdbx_seq_one_letter_code
_entity_poly.pdbx_strand_id
1 'polypeptide(L)'
;MEQLPANPQKLNADATAKGVAGQKAALNGATSWFGVGVRLFILFLIGALIFVVAREWDWWIGSSTLQTTDDAYLHADTTPLAAKVPGYVRAVDVQDFQRVHAGDLVVEIVDDDYRAQLYQAQANVIAAEAAIDNIEQQKRLQETLVKQAEAEIQASEADVTRYHLEAVRQQTLLSNSYAGTPQLVEQAVGNEKRAVASLALNRAKLEQQRQQLNVLDSQKAQAAAALEAQKAARNLAEINLGYTRIAAPVDGMVSERRVRPGQYLSVGTQVISLVPLPNVWAIANYKETQMTNIRTGQRARVTVDAFPGKVLHGKVDSWSPASGAEFALLPPDNATGNFTKVVQRIPVKIVLDYYPSLADLLRSGMSVIATIDTSSKPPDSAASAK
;
A
#
# COMPACT_ATOMS: atom_id res chain seq x y z
N MET A 1 -6.95 -53.19 56.33
CA MET A 1 -5.96 -53.27 57.38
C MET A 1 -5.63 -51.81 57.66
N GLU A 2 -6.06 -51.26 58.64
CA GLU A 2 -6.19 -51.34 60.08
C GLU A 2 -5.90 -49.93 60.57
N GLN A 3 -6.87 -49.30 61.02
CA GLN A 3 -7.43 -49.13 62.37
C GLN A 3 -6.93 -47.83 63.03
N LEU A 4 -7.92 -46.97 63.21
CA LEU A 4 -8.05 -46.07 64.36
C LEU A 4 -7.79 -46.81 65.72
N PRO A 5 -7.52 -46.17 66.86
CA PRO A 5 -8.55 -45.39 67.57
C PRO A 5 -8.05 -44.22 68.46
N ALA A 6 -8.93 -43.33 68.78
CA ALA A 6 -9.74 -43.11 69.95
C ALA A 6 -9.14 -42.24 71.07
N ASN A 7 -9.90 -41.21 71.35
CA ASN A 7 -10.11 -40.44 72.60
C ASN A 7 -10.21 -41.33 73.87
N PRO A 8 -10.03 -40.95 75.12
CA PRO A 8 -10.98 -40.05 75.76
C PRO A 8 -10.56 -39.23 77.03
N GLN A 9 -11.47 -38.39 77.40
CA GLN A 9 -12.03 -38.12 78.76
C GLN A 9 -11.26 -37.20 79.68
N LYS A 10 -11.90 -36.12 80.10
CA LYS A 10 -12.81 -35.84 81.22
C LYS A 10 -12.11 -36.03 82.64
N LEU A 11 -12.14 -35.05 83.47
CA LEU A 11 -12.90 -34.97 84.76
C LEU A 11 -12.48 -33.82 85.64
N ASN A 12 -13.43 -33.07 86.02
CA ASN A 12 -13.88 -32.66 87.35
C ASN A 12 -13.05 -31.64 88.09
N ALA A 13 -13.61 -30.61 88.44
CA ALA A 13 -14.72 -30.31 89.41
C ALA A 13 -14.17 -29.89 90.78
N ASP A 14 -14.72 -28.80 91.14
CA ASP A 14 -15.24 -28.48 92.50
C ASP A 14 -14.40 -27.84 93.59
N ALA A 15 -15.13 -26.86 94.11
CA ALA A 15 -15.24 -26.44 95.53
C ALA A 15 -14.15 -25.49 96.08
N THR A 16 -14.37 -24.45 96.75
CA THR A 16 -15.44 -24.00 97.65
C THR A 16 -15.23 -22.53 98.01
N ALA A 17 -16.17 -21.75 98.01
CA ALA A 17 -16.88 -20.90 98.93
C ALA A 17 -16.18 -20.33 100.18
N LYS A 18 -16.58 -19.13 100.55
CA LYS A 18 -16.58 -18.31 101.78
C LYS A 18 -15.46 -17.27 101.81
N GLY A 19 -15.72 -15.96 102.03
CA GLY A 19 -16.79 -15.31 102.69
C GLY A 19 -16.30 -13.96 103.21
N VAL A 20 -17.22 -13.12 103.52
CA VAL A 20 -17.12 -11.97 104.40
C VAL A 20 -16.85 -10.61 103.76
N ALA A 21 -17.92 -9.92 103.58
CA ALA A 21 -18.42 -8.66 104.11
C ALA A 21 -17.45 -7.48 104.34
N GLY A 22 -17.78 -6.39 103.80
CA GLY A 22 -17.84 -5.05 104.45
C GLY A 22 -16.79 -4.06 104.05
N GLN A 23 -17.15 -3.11 103.25
CA GLN A 23 -17.31 -1.72 103.75
C GLN A 23 -17.59 -0.75 102.59
N LYS A 24 -18.70 -0.01 102.76
CA LYS A 24 -18.99 1.13 101.98
C LYS A 24 -18.02 2.25 102.27
N ALA A 25 -17.46 2.85 101.31
CA ALA A 25 -17.02 4.24 101.41
C ALA A 25 -17.33 4.92 100.13
N ALA A 26 -18.22 5.83 100.19
CA ALA A 26 -18.52 6.79 99.13
C ALA A 26 -17.38 7.75 98.96
N LEU A 27 -17.00 7.96 97.70
CA LEU A 27 -16.25 9.16 97.32
C LEU A 27 -16.77 9.66 95.97
N ASN A 28 -17.26 10.79 96.07
CA ASN A 28 -17.74 11.75 95.12
C ASN A 28 -17.15 11.76 93.74
N GLY A 29 -18.00 12.01 92.75
CA GLY A 29 -17.72 12.35 91.36
C GLY A 29 -16.74 13.50 91.17
N ALA A 30 -15.77 13.25 90.43
CA ALA A 30 -15.17 14.20 89.57
C ALA A 30 -15.24 13.54 88.17
N THR A 31 -16.30 13.85 87.45
CA THR A 31 -16.38 13.61 86.02
C THR A 31 -15.21 14.36 85.42
N SER A 32 -14.16 13.63 85.19
CA SER A 32 -12.96 14.18 84.57
C SER A 32 -13.28 14.62 83.17
N TRP A 33 -13.47 15.88 82.96
CA TRP A 33 -13.55 16.53 81.67
C TRP A 33 -12.35 16.10 80.80
N PHE A 34 -11.26 15.62 81.41
CA PHE A 34 -10.15 15.04 80.74
C PHE A 34 -10.48 13.77 79.95
N GLY A 35 -11.37 12.91 80.48
CA GLY A 35 -11.79 11.70 79.76
C GLY A 35 -12.70 11.97 78.59
N VAL A 36 -13.52 13.03 78.65
CA VAL A 36 -14.36 13.47 77.52
C VAL A 36 -13.53 14.17 76.45
N GLY A 37 -12.52 14.99 76.87
CA GLY A 37 -11.60 15.65 75.96
C GLY A 37 -10.71 14.64 75.17
N VAL A 38 -10.23 13.62 75.88
CA VAL A 38 -9.43 12.52 75.22
C VAL A 38 -10.30 11.73 74.23
N ARG A 39 -11.55 11.43 74.57
CA ARG A 39 -12.46 10.72 73.62
C ARG A 39 -12.81 11.56 72.41
N LEU A 40 -13.06 12.86 72.60
CA LEU A 40 -13.30 13.78 71.47
C LEU A 40 -12.06 13.98 70.61
N PHE A 41 -10.84 14.02 71.21
CA PHE A 41 -9.58 14.09 70.48
C PHE A 41 -9.32 12.81 69.68
N ILE A 42 -9.61 11.63 70.25
CA ILE A 42 -9.49 10.34 69.50
C ILE A 42 -10.47 10.28 68.37
N LEU A 43 -11.75 10.72 68.59
CA LEU A 43 -12.74 10.78 67.50
C LEU A 43 -12.36 11.80 66.42
N PHE A 44 -11.77 12.93 66.78
CA PHE A 44 -11.21 13.88 65.80
C PHE A 44 -10.05 13.32 65.05
N LEU A 45 -9.14 12.57 65.70
CA LEU A 45 -7.99 11.92 65.07
C LEU A 45 -8.42 10.80 64.11
N ILE A 46 -9.44 10.02 64.47
CA ILE A 46 -10.06 9.01 63.63
C ILE A 46 -10.77 9.68 62.44
N GLY A 47 -11.53 10.77 62.67
CA GLY A 47 -12.16 11.53 61.62
C GLY A 47 -11.15 12.18 60.64
N ALA A 48 -10.04 12.72 61.19
CA ALA A 48 -8.96 13.26 60.40
C ALA A 48 -8.25 12.18 59.56
N LEU A 49 -8.02 10.99 60.19
CA LEU A 49 -7.44 9.84 59.48
C LEU A 49 -8.37 9.35 58.33
N ILE A 50 -9.68 9.23 58.61
CA ILE A 50 -10.66 8.85 57.62
C ILE A 50 -10.72 9.90 56.50
N PHE A 51 -10.68 11.19 56.87
CA PHE A 51 -10.68 12.29 55.88
C PHE A 51 -9.42 12.27 55.01
N VAL A 52 -8.24 12.03 55.60
CA VAL A 52 -6.99 11.89 54.86
C VAL A 52 -7.02 10.66 53.96
N VAL A 53 -7.48 9.51 54.46
CA VAL A 53 -7.64 8.30 53.66
C VAL A 53 -8.66 8.49 52.54
N ALA A 54 -9.79 9.12 52.78
CA ALA A 54 -10.81 9.40 51.78
C ALA A 54 -10.32 10.40 50.73
N ARG A 55 -9.53 11.41 51.12
CA ARG A 55 -8.99 12.42 50.23
C ARG A 55 -7.85 11.84 49.35
N GLU A 56 -7.03 10.97 49.90
CA GLU A 56 -5.93 10.34 49.20
C GLU A 56 -6.32 8.98 48.57
N TRP A 57 -7.60 8.56 48.71
CA TRP A 57 -8.11 7.29 48.22
C TRP A 57 -7.96 7.15 46.70
N ASP A 58 -8.22 8.25 45.96
CA ASP A 58 -8.02 8.29 44.50
C ASP A 58 -6.56 8.20 44.09
N TRP A 59 -5.62 8.69 44.93
CA TRP A 59 -4.19 8.56 44.73
C TRP A 59 -3.71 7.13 44.98
N TRP A 60 -4.34 6.40 45.90
CA TRP A 60 -3.99 5.01 46.23
C TRP A 60 -4.58 3.97 45.29
N ILE A 61 -5.75 4.20 44.73
CA ILE A 61 -6.49 3.21 43.88
C ILE A 61 -6.20 3.37 42.39
N GLY A 62 -5.38 4.34 41.93
CA GLY A 62 -4.93 4.32 40.55
C GLY A 62 -5.45 5.39 39.62
N SER A 63 -5.84 6.56 40.13
CA SER A 63 -5.85 7.76 39.31
C SER A 63 -4.46 8.38 39.19
N SER A 64 -3.40 7.54 39.16
CA SER A 64 -2.09 8.05 38.82
C SER A 64 -2.17 8.61 37.41
N THR A 65 -1.84 9.90 37.28
CA THR A 65 -1.76 10.58 35.96
C THR A 65 -0.73 9.90 35.05
N LEU A 66 0.08 9.02 35.58
CA LEU A 66 1.08 8.24 34.87
C LEU A 66 0.61 6.79 34.74
N GLN A 67 0.30 6.35 33.54
CA GLN A 67 -0.03 4.97 33.24
C GLN A 67 1.21 4.28 32.70
N THR A 68 1.67 3.23 33.40
CA THR A 68 2.90 2.48 33.04
C THR A 68 2.55 1.05 32.71
N THR A 69 3.21 0.51 31.69
CA THR A 69 3.18 -0.92 31.35
C THR A 69 4.60 -1.40 31.02
N ASP A 70 4.91 -2.61 31.43
CA ASP A 70 6.10 -3.39 31.09
C ASP A 70 5.84 -4.37 29.92
N ASP A 71 4.57 -4.57 29.57
CA ASP A 71 4.17 -5.36 28.41
C ASP A 71 4.19 -4.45 27.16
N ALA A 72 5.38 -4.09 26.73
CA ALA A 72 5.58 -3.24 25.57
C ALA A 72 6.86 -3.63 24.81
N TYR A 73 6.85 -3.44 23.51
CA TYR A 73 7.99 -3.74 22.64
C TYR A 73 8.09 -2.74 21.49
N LEU A 74 9.30 -2.59 20.98
CA LEU A 74 9.52 -1.82 19.75
C LEU A 74 9.03 -2.63 18.56
N HIS A 75 8.41 -1.94 17.62
CA HIS A 75 7.96 -2.50 16.35
C HIS A 75 8.45 -1.64 15.18
N ALA A 76 8.70 -2.27 14.05
CA ALA A 76 9.00 -1.61 12.78
C ALA A 76 8.32 -2.38 11.66
N ASP A 77 7.92 -1.68 10.60
CA ASP A 77 7.44 -2.35 9.40
C ASP A 77 8.54 -3.24 8.82
N THR A 78 8.17 -4.44 8.49
CA THR A 78 9.07 -5.38 7.83
C THR A 78 8.58 -5.62 6.42
N THR A 79 9.38 -5.25 5.43
CA THR A 79 9.05 -5.46 4.02
C THR A 79 9.72 -6.73 3.51
N PRO A 80 8.97 -7.81 3.27
CA PRO A 80 9.52 -9.00 2.64
C PRO A 80 9.77 -8.74 1.15
N LEU A 81 11.02 -8.87 0.70
CA LEU A 81 11.37 -8.82 -0.70
C LEU A 81 11.22 -10.22 -1.30
N ALA A 82 10.47 -10.33 -2.38
CA ALA A 82 10.19 -11.59 -3.05
C ALA A 82 10.51 -11.49 -4.55
N ALA A 83 10.89 -12.63 -5.14
CA ALA A 83 11.11 -12.74 -6.56
C ALA A 83 9.81 -12.53 -7.36
N LYS A 84 9.83 -11.64 -8.34
CA LYS A 84 8.70 -11.42 -9.28
C LYS A 84 8.79 -12.29 -10.52
N VAL A 85 9.97 -12.79 -10.82
CA VAL A 85 10.25 -13.69 -11.96
C VAL A 85 11.01 -14.92 -11.48
N PRO A 86 10.82 -16.10 -12.11
CA PRO A 86 11.53 -17.31 -11.74
C PRO A 86 12.96 -17.30 -12.31
N GLY A 87 13.87 -18.05 -11.68
CA GLY A 87 15.23 -18.23 -12.18
C GLY A 87 16.22 -18.64 -11.11
N TYR A 88 17.45 -18.92 -11.50
CA TYR A 88 18.54 -19.22 -10.58
C TYR A 88 19.15 -17.93 -10.04
N VAL A 89 19.47 -17.91 -8.76
CA VAL A 89 20.22 -16.81 -8.14
C VAL A 89 21.63 -16.79 -8.68
N ARG A 90 22.05 -15.69 -9.31
CA ARG A 90 23.43 -15.45 -9.77
C ARG A 90 24.30 -15.04 -8.59
N ALA A 91 23.85 -14.02 -7.83
CA ALA A 91 24.58 -13.46 -6.71
C ALA A 91 23.60 -12.92 -5.65
N VAL A 92 24.08 -12.83 -4.43
CA VAL A 92 23.46 -12.11 -3.33
C VAL A 92 24.47 -11.06 -2.86
N ASP A 93 24.21 -9.79 -3.19
CA ASP A 93 25.19 -8.70 -3.08
C ASP A 93 25.21 -8.05 -1.70
N VAL A 94 24.37 -8.53 -0.76
CA VAL A 94 24.31 -8.06 0.62
C VAL A 94 24.70 -9.16 1.60
N GLN A 95 25.25 -8.75 2.76
CA GLN A 95 25.48 -9.62 3.90
C GLN A 95 24.31 -9.60 4.87
N ASP A 96 24.25 -10.60 5.75
CA ASP A 96 23.23 -10.64 6.81
C ASP A 96 23.37 -9.41 7.72
N PHE A 97 22.24 -8.78 8.01
CA PHE A 97 22.13 -7.59 8.87
C PHE A 97 22.88 -6.35 8.36
N GLN A 98 23.18 -6.31 7.06
CA GLN A 98 23.79 -5.17 6.40
C GLN A 98 22.80 -4.02 6.27
N ARG A 99 23.29 -2.77 6.41
CA ARG A 99 22.55 -1.57 6.05
C ARG A 99 22.57 -1.38 4.54
N VAL A 100 21.43 -1.04 3.98
CA VAL A 100 21.23 -0.77 2.55
C VAL A 100 20.46 0.51 2.34
N HIS A 101 20.70 1.14 1.18
CA HIS A 101 19.96 2.32 0.73
C HIS A 101 18.93 1.93 -0.34
N ALA A 102 17.94 2.79 -0.52
CA ALA A 102 16.98 2.63 -1.59
C ALA A 102 17.70 2.55 -2.96
N GLY A 103 17.41 1.50 -3.72
CA GLY A 103 18.04 1.21 -5.02
C GLY A 103 19.25 0.28 -4.96
N ASP A 104 19.81 -0.01 -3.78
CA ASP A 104 20.91 -0.98 -3.66
C ASP A 104 20.47 -2.36 -4.12
N LEU A 105 21.31 -3.01 -4.94
CA LEU A 105 21.07 -4.37 -5.41
C LEU A 105 21.21 -5.37 -4.26
N VAL A 106 20.18 -6.18 -4.06
CA VAL A 106 20.12 -7.17 -2.97
C VAL A 106 20.36 -8.58 -3.52
N VAL A 107 19.64 -8.95 -4.59
CA VAL A 107 19.76 -10.27 -5.21
C VAL A 107 19.72 -10.09 -6.73
N GLU A 108 20.59 -10.79 -7.42
CA GLU A 108 20.60 -10.90 -8.87
C GLU A 108 20.21 -12.32 -9.31
N ILE A 109 19.20 -12.41 -10.18
CA ILE A 109 18.76 -13.64 -10.84
C ILE A 109 19.47 -13.73 -12.18
N VAL A 110 19.81 -14.94 -12.65
CA VAL A 110 20.38 -15.18 -13.98
C VAL A 110 19.43 -14.61 -15.03
N ASP A 111 19.92 -13.67 -15.82
CA ASP A 111 19.13 -12.82 -16.71
C ASP A 111 19.29 -13.14 -18.20
N ASP A 112 20.07 -14.17 -18.55
CA ASP A 112 20.41 -14.50 -19.93
C ASP A 112 19.17 -14.78 -20.80
N ASP A 113 18.19 -15.54 -20.27
CA ASP A 113 16.93 -15.83 -20.95
C ASP A 113 16.08 -14.58 -21.14
N TYR A 114 16.05 -13.71 -20.13
CA TYR A 114 15.29 -12.45 -20.16
C TYR A 114 15.90 -11.45 -21.15
N ARG A 115 17.23 -11.38 -21.23
CA ARG A 115 17.93 -10.60 -22.27
C ARG A 115 17.63 -11.11 -23.67
N ALA A 116 17.66 -12.44 -23.87
CA ALA A 116 17.31 -13.03 -25.14
C ALA A 116 15.87 -12.71 -25.56
N GLN A 117 14.92 -12.77 -24.63
CA GLN A 117 13.52 -12.37 -24.84
C GLN A 117 13.39 -10.90 -25.21
N LEU A 118 14.12 -10.00 -24.52
CA LEU A 118 14.13 -8.57 -24.85
C LEU A 118 14.69 -8.33 -26.26
N TYR A 119 15.81 -8.96 -26.63
CA TYR A 119 16.37 -8.84 -27.97
C TYR A 119 15.42 -9.35 -29.06
N GLN A 120 14.73 -10.46 -28.80
CA GLN A 120 13.70 -10.97 -29.72
C GLN A 120 12.54 -9.98 -29.88
N ALA A 121 12.05 -9.40 -28.78
CA ALA A 121 10.99 -8.40 -28.82
C ALA A 121 11.43 -7.12 -29.53
N GLN A 122 12.68 -6.68 -29.36
CA GLN A 122 13.25 -5.54 -30.08
C GLN A 122 13.32 -5.81 -31.59
N ALA A 123 13.76 -7.01 -32.00
CA ALA A 123 13.78 -7.39 -33.41
C ALA A 123 12.37 -7.39 -34.04
N ASN A 124 11.36 -7.82 -33.29
CA ASN A 124 9.96 -7.77 -33.75
C ASN A 124 9.45 -6.34 -33.95
N VAL A 125 9.84 -5.39 -33.08
CA VAL A 125 9.53 -3.96 -33.25
C VAL A 125 10.15 -3.44 -34.54
N ILE A 126 11.44 -3.73 -34.81
CA ILE A 126 12.13 -3.31 -36.05
C ILE A 126 11.44 -3.89 -37.30
N ALA A 127 11.04 -5.16 -37.24
CA ALA A 127 10.29 -5.78 -38.33
C ALA A 127 8.94 -5.12 -38.60
N ALA A 128 8.21 -4.73 -37.53
CA ALA A 128 6.94 -4.01 -37.65
C ALA A 128 7.13 -2.59 -38.21
N GLU A 129 8.20 -1.89 -37.83
CA GLU A 129 8.56 -0.58 -38.40
C GLU A 129 8.86 -0.68 -39.90
N ALA A 130 9.67 -1.69 -40.29
CA ALA A 130 9.96 -1.94 -41.69
C ALA A 130 8.70 -2.28 -42.53
N ALA A 131 7.71 -2.93 -41.93
CA ALA A 131 6.43 -3.18 -42.59
C ALA A 131 5.67 -1.89 -42.87
N ILE A 132 5.68 -0.91 -41.98
CA ILE A 132 5.07 0.42 -42.21
C ILE A 132 5.82 1.15 -43.30
N ASP A 133 7.17 1.16 -43.29
CA ASP A 133 7.98 1.79 -44.34
C ASP A 133 7.68 1.21 -45.72
N ASN A 134 7.48 -0.10 -45.81
CA ASN A 134 7.10 -0.75 -47.09
C ASN A 134 5.74 -0.24 -47.59
N ILE A 135 4.73 -0.14 -46.72
CA ILE A 135 3.41 0.39 -47.08
C ILE A 135 3.53 1.87 -47.50
N GLU A 136 4.38 2.64 -46.88
CA GLU A 136 4.64 4.04 -47.26
C GLU A 136 5.25 4.16 -48.67
N GLN A 137 6.18 3.27 -49.03
CA GLN A 137 6.71 3.23 -50.38
C GLN A 137 5.64 2.85 -51.41
N GLN A 138 4.79 1.87 -51.09
CA GLN A 138 3.65 1.50 -51.94
C GLN A 138 2.67 2.67 -52.08
N LYS A 139 2.40 3.42 -51.01
CA LYS A 139 1.56 4.61 -51.04
C LYS A 139 2.12 5.69 -51.99
N ARG A 140 3.43 5.98 -51.91
CA ARG A 140 4.10 6.94 -52.80
C ARG A 140 4.00 6.54 -54.28
N LEU A 141 4.16 5.25 -54.55
CA LEU A 141 3.93 4.72 -55.93
C LEU A 141 2.50 4.96 -56.34
N GLN A 142 1.53 4.64 -55.49
CA GLN A 142 0.10 4.82 -55.79
C GLN A 142 -0.29 6.29 -56.03
N GLU A 143 0.27 7.23 -55.25
CA GLU A 143 0.11 8.68 -55.46
C GLU A 143 0.62 9.12 -56.82
N THR A 144 1.68 8.49 -57.35
CA THR A 144 2.18 8.77 -58.70
C THR A 144 1.22 8.27 -59.75
N LEU A 145 0.59 7.09 -59.56
CA LEU A 145 -0.44 6.57 -60.46
C LEU A 145 -1.71 7.43 -60.46
N VAL A 146 -2.08 8.00 -59.33
CA VAL A 146 -3.18 8.98 -59.25
C VAL A 146 -2.85 10.22 -60.08
N LYS A 147 -1.64 10.79 -59.96
CA LYS A 147 -1.20 11.95 -60.81
C LYS A 147 -1.20 11.62 -62.29
N GLN A 148 -0.79 10.40 -62.67
CA GLN A 148 -0.85 9.95 -64.06
C GLN A 148 -2.31 9.92 -64.57
N ALA A 149 -3.25 9.33 -63.79
CA ALA A 149 -4.65 9.28 -64.15
C ALA A 149 -5.28 10.69 -64.23
N GLU A 150 -4.86 11.63 -63.42
CA GLU A 150 -5.28 13.05 -63.48
C GLU A 150 -4.80 13.71 -64.79
N ALA A 151 -3.56 13.43 -65.21
CA ALA A 151 -3.06 13.92 -66.52
C ALA A 151 -3.79 13.30 -67.70
N GLU A 152 -4.18 12.00 -67.64
CA GLU A 152 -5.01 11.34 -68.66
C GLU A 152 -6.40 11.96 -68.76
N ILE A 153 -6.98 12.40 -67.65
CA ILE A 153 -8.27 13.15 -67.67
C ILE A 153 -8.09 14.48 -68.33
N GLN A 154 -7.04 15.26 -68.02
CA GLN A 154 -6.82 16.57 -68.72
C GLN A 154 -6.68 16.43 -70.23
N ALA A 155 -5.96 15.39 -70.69
CA ALA A 155 -5.87 15.11 -72.13
C ALA A 155 -7.24 14.77 -72.72
N SER A 156 -8.06 13.95 -72.10
CA SER A 156 -9.41 13.59 -72.55
C SER A 156 -10.38 14.77 -72.52
N GLU A 157 -10.25 15.69 -71.56
CA GLU A 157 -11.06 16.92 -71.53
C GLU A 157 -10.74 17.85 -72.70
N ALA A 158 -9.43 17.96 -73.06
CA ALA A 158 -9.04 18.69 -74.26
C ALA A 158 -9.64 18.05 -75.59
N ASP A 159 -9.61 16.70 -75.61
CA ASP A 159 -10.20 15.99 -76.72
C ASP A 159 -11.73 16.20 -76.82
N VAL A 160 -12.47 16.12 -75.75
CA VAL A 160 -13.90 16.41 -75.66
C VAL A 160 -14.19 17.83 -76.20
N THR A 161 -13.43 18.82 -75.73
CA THR A 161 -13.56 20.20 -76.17
C THR A 161 -13.33 20.33 -77.68
N ARG A 162 -12.30 19.72 -78.21
CA ARG A 162 -11.98 19.73 -79.65
C ARG A 162 -13.09 19.11 -80.47
N TYR A 163 -13.56 17.91 -80.13
CA TYR A 163 -14.64 17.26 -80.91
C TYR A 163 -15.99 17.94 -80.76
N HIS A 164 -16.26 18.50 -79.57
CA HIS A 164 -17.45 19.34 -79.40
C HIS A 164 -17.46 20.55 -80.37
N LEU A 165 -16.36 21.33 -80.40
CA LEU A 165 -16.24 22.47 -81.31
C LEU A 165 -16.36 22.06 -82.79
N GLU A 166 -15.83 20.88 -83.18
CA GLU A 166 -15.95 20.33 -84.48
C GLU A 166 -17.39 19.95 -84.79
N ALA A 167 -18.12 19.28 -83.89
CA ALA A 167 -19.53 18.95 -84.06
C ALA A 167 -20.40 20.21 -84.22
N VAL A 168 -20.17 21.24 -83.38
CA VAL A 168 -20.87 22.55 -83.55
C VAL A 168 -20.56 23.20 -84.87
N ARG A 169 -19.32 23.16 -85.38
CA ARG A 169 -18.89 23.70 -86.66
C ARG A 169 -19.59 23.00 -87.78
N GLN A 170 -19.61 21.67 -87.85
CA GLN A 170 -20.26 20.88 -88.88
C GLN A 170 -21.80 21.10 -88.88
N GLN A 171 -22.42 21.20 -87.76
CA GLN A 171 -23.85 21.51 -87.59
C GLN A 171 -24.17 22.90 -88.12
N THR A 172 -23.33 23.91 -87.86
CA THR A 172 -23.53 25.28 -88.40
C THR A 172 -23.35 25.34 -89.89
N LEU A 173 -22.39 24.62 -90.49
CA LEU A 173 -22.18 24.52 -91.96
C LEU A 173 -23.35 23.85 -92.61
N LEU A 174 -23.98 22.83 -92.03
CA LEU A 174 -25.18 22.19 -92.57
C LEU A 174 -26.41 23.11 -92.50
N SER A 175 -26.65 23.82 -91.39
CA SER A 175 -27.83 24.69 -91.21
C SER A 175 -27.82 25.92 -92.10
N ASN A 176 -26.63 26.47 -92.42
CA ASN A 176 -26.47 27.67 -93.24
C ASN A 176 -26.36 27.39 -94.78
N SER A 177 -26.67 26.17 -95.23
CA SER A 177 -26.58 25.74 -96.64
C SER A 177 -25.18 25.87 -97.28
N TYR A 178 -24.11 25.92 -96.43
CA TYR A 178 -22.74 25.89 -96.96
C TYR A 178 -22.29 24.42 -96.98
N ALA A 179 -21.69 23.90 -97.90
CA ALA A 179 -20.97 22.63 -98.11
C ALA A 179 -21.01 21.53 -97.01
N GLY A 180 -21.92 21.57 -96.03
CA GLY A 180 -22.09 20.58 -94.97
C GLY A 180 -22.94 19.40 -95.44
N THR A 181 -22.56 18.16 -95.12
CA THR A 181 -23.36 16.96 -95.40
C THR A 181 -23.88 16.34 -94.09
N PRO A 182 -25.10 15.73 -94.08
CA PRO A 182 -25.60 15.02 -92.88
C PRO A 182 -24.61 13.97 -92.37
N GLN A 183 -23.90 13.30 -93.24
CA GLN A 183 -22.89 12.27 -92.89
C GLN A 183 -21.71 12.84 -92.06
N LEU A 184 -21.23 14.06 -92.40
CA LEU A 184 -20.17 14.72 -91.68
C LEU A 184 -20.62 15.15 -90.27
N VAL A 185 -21.86 15.58 -90.10
CA VAL A 185 -22.43 15.90 -88.79
C VAL A 185 -22.59 14.66 -87.97
N GLU A 186 -23.14 13.57 -88.54
CA GLU A 186 -23.26 12.28 -87.82
C GLU A 186 -21.88 11.75 -87.35
N GLN A 187 -20.86 11.86 -88.20
CA GLN A 187 -19.47 11.46 -87.84
C GLN A 187 -18.89 12.33 -86.75
N ALA A 188 -19.07 13.66 -86.79
CA ALA A 188 -18.57 14.58 -85.78
C ALA A 188 -19.23 14.35 -84.42
N VAL A 189 -20.59 14.20 -84.43
CA VAL A 189 -21.32 13.84 -83.20
C VAL A 189 -20.95 12.47 -82.68
N GLY A 190 -20.66 11.47 -83.53
CA GLY A 190 -20.18 10.17 -83.15
C GLY A 190 -18.79 10.24 -82.50
N ASN A 191 -17.92 11.13 -83.04
CA ASN A 191 -16.59 11.38 -82.45
C ASN A 191 -16.67 12.05 -81.06
N GLU A 192 -17.57 13.07 -80.96
CA GLU A 192 -17.80 13.73 -79.62
C GLU A 192 -18.30 12.74 -78.58
N LYS A 193 -19.32 11.91 -78.92
CA LYS A 193 -19.79 10.85 -77.99
C LYS A 193 -18.71 9.89 -77.58
N ARG A 194 -17.78 9.49 -78.46
CA ARG A 194 -16.64 8.64 -78.15
C ARG A 194 -15.67 9.34 -77.20
N ALA A 195 -15.37 10.62 -77.40
CA ALA A 195 -14.50 11.39 -76.53
C ALA A 195 -15.14 11.55 -75.15
N VAL A 196 -16.43 11.80 -75.01
CA VAL A 196 -17.16 11.86 -73.74
C VAL A 196 -17.10 10.51 -73.02
N ALA A 197 -17.30 9.40 -73.74
CA ALA A 197 -17.17 8.06 -73.13
C ALA A 197 -15.75 7.76 -72.68
N SER A 198 -14.70 8.18 -73.41
CA SER A 198 -13.28 8.06 -72.98
C SER A 198 -13.02 8.87 -71.77
N LEU A 199 -13.51 10.10 -71.64
CA LEU A 199 -13.37 10.92 -70.43
C LEU A 199 -14.01 10.22 -69.20
N ALA A 200 -15.24 9.68 -69.40
CA ALA A 200 -15.92 8.94 -68.32
C ALA A 200 -15.12 7.71 -67.89
N LEU A 201 -14.51 6.98 -68.81
CA LEU A 201 -13.61 5.84 -68.48
C LEU A 201 -12.39 6.30 -67.70
N ASN A 202 -11.71 7.39 -68.06
CA ASN A 202 -10.54 7.90 -67.38
C ASN A 202 -10.88 8.45 -66.00
N ARG A 203 -12.07 9.06 -65.82
CA ARG A 203 -12.57 9.44 -64.46
C ARG A 203 -12.80 8.21 -63.59
N ALA A 204 -13.39 7.15 -64.13
CA ALA A 204 -13.54 5.89 -63.37
C ALA A 204 -12.21 5.25 -62.98
N LYS A 205 -11.18 5.31 -63.85
CA LYS A 205 -9.81 4.87 -63.53
C LYS A 205 -9.22 5.71 -62.41
N LEU A 206 -9.34 7.03 -62.42
CA LEU A 206 -8.86 7.88 -61.35
C LEU A 206 -9.52 7.50 -60.02
N GLU A 207 -10.82 7.31 -59.99
CA GLU A 207 -11.51 6.88 -58.79
C GLU A 207 -11.02 5.53 -58.30
N GLN A 208 -10.78 4.56 -59.19
CA GLN A 208 -10.16 3.29 -58.84
C GLN A 208 -8.78 3.47 -58.16
N GLN A 209 -7.91 4.36 -58.71
CA GLN A 209 -6.61 4.64 -58.13
C GLN A 209 -6.71 5.29 -56.74
N ARG A 210 -7.68 6.18 -56.57
CA ARG A 210 -7.96 6.81 -55.26
C ARG A 210 -8.48 5.82 -54.24
N GLN A 211 -9.36 4.90 -54.62
CA GLN A 211 -9.82 3.84 -53.73
C GLN A 211 -8.67 2.91 -53.29
N GLN A 212 -7.75 2.61 -54.21
CA GLN A 212 -6.55 1.84 -53.87
C GLN A 212 -5.65 2.58 -52.82
N LEU A 213 -5.58 3.92 -52.90
CA LEU A 213 -4.90 4.74 -51.94
C LEU A 213 -5.54 4.61 -50.51
N ASN A 214 -6.88 4.65 -50.44
CA ASN A 214 -7.63 4.46 -49.19
C ASN A 214 -7.39 3.06 -48.60
N VAL A 215 -7.26 2.03 -49.43
CA VAL A 215 -6.92 0.68 -48.96
C VAL A 215 -5.51 0.66 -48.32
N LEU A 216 -4.52 1.31 -48.94
CA LEU A 216 -3.17 1.43 -48.40
C LEU A 216 -3.16 2.22 -47.08
N ASP A 217 -3.98 3.28 -46.93
CA ASP A 217 -4.16 4.01 -45.68
C ASP A 217 -4.70 3.11 -44.55
N SER A 218 -5.67 2.29 -44.88
CA SER A 218 -6.24 1.32 -43.93
C SER A 218 -5.19 0.26 -43.55
N GLN A 219 -4.40 -0.24 -44.51
CA GLN A 219 -3.30 -1.18 -44.23
C GLN A 219 -2.21 -0.54 -43.34
N LYS A 220 -1.85 0.74 -43.59
CA LYS A 220 -0.93 1.50 -42.75
C LYS A 220 -1.44 1.63 -41.31
N ALA A 221 -2.72 1.96 -41.14
CA ALA A 221 -3.33 2.03 -39.80
C ALA A 221 -3.29 0.67 -39.06
N GLN A 222 -3.54 -0.42 -39.78
CA GLN A 222 -3.45 -1.76 -39.23
C GLN A 222 -2.00 -2.11 -38.85
N ALA A 223 -1.01 -1.80 -39.67
CA ALA A 223 0.40 -2.03 -39.40
C ALA A 223 0.88 -1.16 -38.22
N ALA A 224 0.41 0.07 -38.08
CA ALA A 224 0.69 0.94 -36.94
C ALA A 224 0.14 0.35 -35.65
N ALA A 225 -1.08 -0.20 -35.63
CA ALA A 225 -1.61 -0.91 -34.47
C ALA A 225 -0.80 -2.14 -34.11
N ALA A 226 -0.32 -2.90 -35.12
CA ALA A 226 0.59 -4.04 -34.91
C ALA A 226 1.94 -3.61 -34.31
N LEU A 227 2.50 -2.47 -34.74
CA LEU A 227 3.72 -1.90 -34.16
C LEU A 227 3.52 -1.57 -32.68
N GLU A 228 2.43 -0.94 -32.30
CA GLU A 228 2.16 -0.64 -30.89
C GLU A 228 2.04 -1.91 -30.04
N ALA A 229 1.46 -2.99 -30.57
CA ALA A 229 1.43 -4.28 -29.90
C ALA A 229 2.84 -4.86 -29.68
N GLN A 230 3.74 -4.74 -30.68
CA GLN A 230 5.14 -5.19 -30.53
C GLN A 230 5.93 -4.31 -29.54
N LYS A 231 5.69 -3.00 -29.51
CA LYS A 231 6.29 -2.11 -28.50
C LYS A 231 5.82 -2.47 -27.09
N ALA A 232 4.56 -2.81 -26.89
CA ALA A 232 4.04 -3.29 -25.62
C ALA A 232 4.71 -4.62 -25.18
N ALA A 233 4.88 -5.55 -26.13
CA ALA A 233 5.60 -6.81 -25.87
C ALA A 233 7.07 -6.58 -25.48
N ARG A 234 7.78 -5.66 -26.16
CA ARG A 234 9.15 -5.26 -25.80
C ARG A 234 9.19 -4.67 -24.39
N ASN A 235 8.28 -3.76 -24.05
CA ASN A 235 8.22 -3.17 -22.72
C ASN A 235 8.00 -4.22 -21.63
N LEU A 236 7.14 -5.22 -21.88
CA LEU A 236 6.95 -6.34 -20.95
C LEU A 236 8.24 -7.15 -20.75
N ALA A 237 8.97 -7.43 -21.82
CA ALA A 237 10.25 -8.13 -21.73
C ALA A 237 11.30 -7.32 -20.96
N GLU A 238 11.33 -5.99 -21.15
CA GLU A 238 12.21 -5.07 -20.43
C GLU A 238 11.88 -5.01 -18.91
N ILE A 239 10.60 -4.96 -18.57
CA ILE A 239 10.13 -5.02 -17.18
C ILE A 239 10.53 -6.36 -16.54
N ASN A 240 10.35 -7.49 -17.24
CA ASN A 240 10.72 -8.79 -16.73
C ASN A 240 12.24 -8.91 -16.53
N LEU A 241 13.04 -8.35 -17.43
CA LEU A 241 14.48 -8.24 -17.25
C LEU A 241 14.81 -7.37 -16.02
N GLY A 242 14.11 -6.26 -15.82
CA GLY A 242 14.26 -5.43 -14.61
C GLY A 242 13.98 -6.20 -13.32
N TYR A 243 13.02 -7.12 -13.33
CA TYR A 243 12.69 -7.95 -12.18
C TYR A 243 13.73 -9.01 -11.83
N THR A 244 14.71 -9.29 -12.70
CA THR A 244 15.85 -10.15 -12.35
C THR A 244 16.79 -9.51 -11.35
N ARG A 245 16.70 -8.18 -11.16
CA ARG A 245 17.49 -7.39 -10.20
C ARG A 245 16.61 -6.95 -9.06
N ILE A 246 16.69 -7.63 -7.94
CA ILE A 246 15.90 -7.31 -6.74
C ILE A 246 16.67 -6.28 -5.93
N ALA A 247 16.17 -5.05 -5.92
CA ALA A 247 16.75 -3.92 -5.18
C ALA A 247 15.96 -3.58 -3.93
N ALA A 248 16.59 -2.90 -2.97
CA ALA A 248 15.95 -2.37 -1.77
C ALA A 248 14.99 -1.22 -2.15
N PRO A 249 13.70 -1.27 -1.75
CA PRO A 249 12.74 -0.20 -2.07
C PRO A 249 12.90 1.05 -1.21
N VAL A 250 13.49 0.92 -0.02
CA VAL A 250 13.69 1.99 0.97
C VAL A 250 15.01 1.79 1.71
N ASP A 251 15.50 2.85 2.38
CA ASP A 251 16.63 2.75 3.28
C ASP A 251 16.29 1.86 4.48
N GLY A 252 17.23 1.03 4.92
CA GLY A 252 16.99 0.16 6.05
C GLY A 252 18.11 -0.83 6.31
N MET A 253 17.78 -1.87 7.04
CA MET A 253 18.66 -2.97 7.34
C MET A 253 18.02 -4.28 6.88
N VAL A 254 18.77 -5.10 6.15
CA VAL A 254 18.31 -6.42 5.72
C VAL A 254 18.37 -7.41 6.87
N SER A 255 17.47 -8.39 6.83
CA SER A 255 17.46 -9.54 7.74
C SER A 255 18.51 -10.59 7.34
N GLU A 256 18.45 -11.76 7.97
CA GLU A 256 19.16 -12.93 7.48
C GLU A 256 18.69 -13.33 6.08
N ARG A 257 19.61 -13.70 5.21
CA ARG A 257 19.36 -14.15 3.83
C ARG A 257 18.68 -15.51 3.82
N ARG A 258 17.57 -15.62 3.10
CA ARG A 258 16.84 -16.88 2.95
C ARG A 258 17.25 -17.65 1.69
N VAL A 259 18.07 -17.04 0.82
CA VAL A 259 18.47 -17.60 -0.48
C VAL A 259 19.98 -17.58 -0.65
N ARG A 260 20.47 -18.49 -1.48
CA ARG A 260 21.90 -18.65 -1.76
C ARG A 260 22.16 -18.65 -3.26
N PRO A 261 23.35 -18.21 -3.71
CA PRO A 261 23.75 -18.35 -5.12
C PRO A 261 23.60 -19.79 -5.62
N GLY A 262 23.06 -19.96 -6.83
CA GLY A 262 22.76 -21.25 -7.43
C GLY A 262 21.39 -21.84 -7.03
N GLN A 263 20.65 -21.24 -6.12
CA GLN A 263 19.30 -21.66 -5.75
C GLN A 263 18.29 -21.22 -6.80
N TYR A 264 17.32 -22.07 -7.12
CA TYR A 264 16.20 -21.72 -7.98
C TYR A 264 15.09 -21.01 -7.19
N LEU A 265 14.61 -19.89 -7.73
CA LEU A 265 13.50 -19.11 -7.17
C LEU A 265 12.25 -19.27 -8.05
N SER A 266 11.11 -19.47 -7.40
CA SER A 266 9.81 -19.35 -8.03
C SER A 266 9.22 -17.96 -7.75
N VAL A 267 8.23 -17.54 -8.53
CA VAL A 267 7.49 -16.29 -8.28
C VAL A 267 6.89 -16.32 -6.87
N GLY A 268 7.09 -15.23 -6.12
CA GLY A 268 6.63 -15.12 -4.73
C GLY A 268 7.59 -15.69 -3.68
N THR A 269 8.70 -16.34 -4.08
CA THR A 269 9.70 -16.80 -3.11
C THR A 269 10.35 -15.62 -2.41
N GLN A 270 10.23 -15.57 -1.08
CA GLN A 270 10.85 -14.54 -0.26
C GLN A 270 12.37 -14.73 -0.23
N VAL A 271 13.11 -13.69 -0.59
CA VAL A 271 14.57 -13.71 -0.66
C VAL A 271 15.24 -13.15 0.60
N ILE A 272 14.70 -12.07 1.13
CA ILE A 272 15.18 -11.38 2.33
C ILE A 272 14.06 -10.47 2.85
N SER A 273 14.15 -10.05 4.12
CA SER A 273 13.27 -9.00 4.66
C SER A 273 14.06 -7.73 4.89
N LEU A 274 13.45 -6.60 4.61
CA LEU A 274 14.02 -5.27 4.86
C LEU A 274 13.23 -4.60 5.99
N VAL A 275 13.96 -4.07 6.98
CA VAL A 275 13.40 -3.28 8.08
C VAL A 275 13.86 -1.84 7.90
N PRO A 276 12.94 -0.90 7.64
CA PRO A 276 13.28 0.51 7.47
C PRO A 276 13.65 1.12 8.83
N LEU A 277 14.94 1.34 9.06
CA LEU A 277 15.46 2.02 10.24
C LEU A 277 15.83 3.46 9.86
N PRO A 278 15.62 4.44 10.73
CA PRO A 278 15.27 4.33 12.17
C PRO A 278 13.78 4.37 12.49
N ASN A 279 12.90 4.10 11.58
CA ASN A 279 11.45 4.23 11.76
C ASN A 279 10.90 3.11 12.65
N VAL A 280 11.02 3.28 13.96
CA VAL A 280 10.49 2.36 14.96
C VAL A 280 9.48 3.08 15.85
N TRP A 281 8.47 2.34 16.32
CA TRP A 281 7.51 2.82 17.31
C TRP A 281 7.34 1.78 18.42
N ALA A 282 6.80 2.16 19.56
CA ALA A 282 6.48 1.22 20.60
C ALA A 282 5.01 0.77 20.51
N ILE A 283 4.78 -0.52 20.66
CA ILE A 283 3.47 -1.10 20.94
C ILE A 283 3.44 -1.43 22.41
N ALA A 284 2.57 -0.77 23.15
CA ALA A 284 2.45 -0.91 24.59
C ALA A 284 1.04 -1.42 24.96
N ASN A 285 0.99 -2.58 25.60
CA ASN A 285 -0.26 -3.25 25.96
C ASN A 285 -0.71 -2.79 27.35
N TYR A 286 -1.67 -1.86 27.39
CA TYR A 286 -2.26 -1.36 28.63
C TYR A 286 -3.47 -2.19 29.04
N LYS A 287 -3.64 -2.38 30.34
CA LYS A 287 -4.85 -3.01 30.90
C LYS A 287 -6.07 -2.14 30.56
N GLU A 288 -7.21 -2.78 30.32
CA GLU A 288 -8.49 -2.09 30.06
C GLU A 288 -8.78 -1.02 31.10
N THR A 289 -8.47 -1.28 32.37
CA THR A 289 -8.65 -0.33 33.49
C THR A 289 -7.78 0.93 33.41
N GLN A 290 -6.66 0.87 32.67
CA GLN A 290 -5.74 2.00 32.44
C GLN A 290 -6.16 2.87 31.26
N MET A 291 -7.03 2.37 30.38
CA MET A 291 -7.44 3.06 29.15
C MET A 291 -8.36 4.24 29.39
N THR A 292 -8.98 4.37 30.58
CA THR A 292 -9.99 5.38 30.90
C THR A 292 -9.59 6.80 30.48
N ASN A 293 -8.34 7.18 30.73
CA ASN A 293 -7.81 8.53 30.51
C ASN A 293 -6.75 8.61 29.40
N ILE A 294 -6.41 7.51 28.74
CA ILE A 294 -5.47 7.52 27.60
C ILE A 294 -6.16 8.11 26.37
N ARG A 295 -5.53 9.11 25.77
CA ARG A 295 -6.00 9.80 24.55
C ARG A 295 -4.86 9.99 23.56
N THR A 296 -5.19 10.01 22.28
CA THR A 296 -4.25 10.33 21.18
C THR A 296 -3.61 11.70 21.40
N GLY A 297 -2.31 11.80 21.11
CA GLY A 297 -1.52 13.02 21.25
C GLY A 297 -0.90 13.23 22.64
N GLN A 298 -1.26 12.43 23.65
CA GLN A 298 -0.63 12.49 24.97
C GLN A 298 0.84 12.13 24.93
N ARG A 299 1.63 12.75 25.80
CA ARG A 299 3.06 12.50 25.90
C ARG A 299 3.32 11.13 26.52
N ALA A 300 4.28 10.43 25.94
CA ALA A 300 4.73 9.15 26.43
C ALA A 300 6.25 9.16 26.65
N ARG A 301 6.72 8.40 27.63
CA ARG A 301 8.12 8.08 27.87
C ARG A 301 8.31 6.59 27.71
N VAL A 302 9.32 6.23 26.94
CA VAL A 302 9.65 4.82 26.68
C VAL A 302 11.10 4.58 27.08
N THR A 303 11.31 3.62 27.95
CA THR A 303 12.64 3.18 28.36
C THR A 303 12.91 1.82 27.75
N VAL A 304 14.00 1.68 27.03
CA VAL A 304 14.39 0.43 26.36
C VAL A 304 15.27 -0.36 27.33
N ASP A 305 14.95 -1.62 27.59
CA ASP A 305 15.66 -2.46 28.55
C ASP A 305 17.14 -2.66 28.16
N ALA A 306 17.42 -2.73 26.85
CA ALA A 306 18.78 -2.84 26.32
C ALA A 306 19.65 -1.60 26.57
N PHE A 307 19.06 -0.43 26.88
CA PHE A 307 19.77 0.84 27.06
C PHE A 307 19.35 1.52 28.37
N PRO A 308 19.74 0.98 29.53
CA PRO A 308 19.35 1.52 30.82
C PRO A 308 19.80 2.98 30.98
N GLY A 309 18.92 3.80 31.52
CA GLY A 309 19.14 5.24 31.71
C GLY A 309 18.87 6.13 30.48
N LYS A 310 18.51 5.55 29.33
CA LYS A 310 18.05 6.31 28.16
C LYS A 310 16.53 6.34 28.13
N VAL A 311 15.94 7.52 28.21
CA VAL A 311 14.50 7.74 28.12
C VAL A 311 14.19 8.32 26.74
N LEU A 312 13.40 7.61 25.97
CA LEU A 312 12.86 8.07 24.69
C LEU A 312 11.52 8.77 24.94
N HIS A 313 11.34 9.93 24.33
CA HIS A 313 10.08 10.64 24.35
C HIS A 313 9.29 10.28 23.09
N GLY A 314 7.98 10.35 23.22
CA GLY A 314 7.08 10.09 22.10
C GLY A 314 5.67 10.54 22.42
N LYS A 315 4.76 10.21 21.54
CA LYS A 315 3.34 10.57 21.66
C LYS A 315 2.48 9.35 21.35
N VAL A 316 1.35 9.26 22.04
CA VAL A 316 0.29 8.30 21.69
C VAL A 316 -0.25 8.67 20.31
N ASP A 317 -0.12 7.76 19.36
CA ASP A 317 -0.62 7.90 18.00
C ASP A 317 -2.05 7.37 17.90
N SER A 318 -2.24 6.12 18.28
CA SER A 318 -3.51 5.41 18.16
C SER A 318 -3.55 4.23 19.13
N TRP A 319 -4.72 3.65 19.30
CA TRP A 319 -4.87 2.38 20.00
C TRP A 319 -5.69 1.40 19.17
N SER A 320 -5.52 0.10 19.46
CA SER A 320 -6.25 -0.96 18.79
C SER A 320 -7.77 -0.83 19.01
N PRO A 321 -8.60 -1.08 17.99
CA PRO A 321 -10.05 -1.10 18.13
C PRO A 321 -10.58 -2.27 18.96
N ALA A 322 -9.74 -3.30 19.25
CA ALA A 322 -10.10 -4.45 20.06
C ALA A 322 -8.93 -4.88 20.94
N SER A 323 -9.20 -5.77 21.91
CA SER A 323 -8.16 -6.35 22.76
C SER A 323 -7.20 -7.24 21.96
N GLY A 324 -5.99 -7.45 22.47
CA GLY A 324 -5.02 -8.34 21.84
C GLY A 324 -5.51 -9.79 21.73
N ALA A 325 -6.41 -10.22 22.61
CA ALA A 325 -7.01 -11.55 22.58
C ALA A 325 -7.94 -11.75 21.38
N GLU A 326 -8.66 -10.71 20.95
CA GLU A 326 -9.59 -10.78 19.81
C GLU A 326 -8.85 -10.96 18.46
N PHE A 327 -7.64 -10.37 18.37
CA PHE A 327 -6.80 -10.50 17.17
C PHE A 327 -5.78 -11.63 17.23
N ALA A 328 -5.80 -12.42 18.31
CA ALA A 328 -4.93 -13.59 18.42
C ALA A 328 -5.35 -14.69 17.44
N LEU A 329 -4.37 -15.35 16.82
CA LEU A 329 -4.61 -16.48 15.91
C LEU A 329 -5.35 -17.64 16.60
N LEU A 330 -5.15 -17.80 17.90
CA LEU A 330 -5.84 -18.74 18.78
C LEU A 330 -6.40 -17.95 19.96
N PRO A 331 -7.64 -17.46 19.89
CA PRO A 331 -8.28 -16.79 21.02
C PRO A 331 -8.33 -17.72 22.25
N PRO A 332 -8.09 -17.20 23.47
CA PRO A 332 -8.22 -18.02 24.65
C PRO A 332 -9.69 -18.43 24.84
N ASP A 333 -9.99 -19.71 24.60
CA ASP A 333 -11.32 -20.28 24.83
C ASP A 333 -11.34 -21.01 26.17
N ASN A 334 -12.33 -20.69 27.02
CA ASN A 334 -12.54 -21.38 28.28
C ASN A 334 -13.38 -22.64 28.04
N ALA A 335 -12.72 -23.75 27.69
CA ALA A 335 -13.34 -25.05 27.43
C ALA A 335 -14.16 -25.64 28.61
N THR A 336 -14.12 -25.04 29.78
CA THR A 336 -14.77 -25.51 31.02
C THR A 336 -16.14 -24.88 31.30
N GLY A 337 -16.63 -23.98 30.45
CA GLY A 337 -17.97 -23.38 30.58
C GLY A 337 -18.11 -22.33 31.72
N ASN A 338 -17.07 -22.10 32.53
CA ASN A 338 -17.07 -21.07 33.55
C ASN A 338 -16.40 -19.81 33.01
N PHE A 339 -17.16 -18.72 32.90
CA PHE A 339 -16.61 -17.43 32.50
C PHE A 339 -15.74 -16.86 33.63
N THR A 340 -14.43 -16.84 33.43
CA THR A 340 -13.49 -16.14 34.32
C THR A 340 -13.18 -14.79 33.71
N LYS A 341 -13.56 -13.70 34.40
CA LYS A 341 -13.21 -12.34 33.97
C LYS A 341 -11.70 -12.12 34.08
N VAL A 342 -11.01 -12.15 32.94
CA VAL A 342 -9.58 -11.79 32.83
C VAL A 342 -9.47 -10.37 32.30
N VAL A 343 -8.62 -9.56 32.94
CA VAL A 343 -8.39 -8.18 32.50
C VAL A 343 -7.74 -8.21 31.11
N GLN A 344 -8.44 -7.64 30.14
CA GLN A 344 -7.96 -7.56 28.77
C GLN A 344 -6.88 -6.48 28.63
N ARG A 345 -6.00 -6.66 27.65
CA ARG A 345 -4.96 -5.68 27.29
C ARG A 345 -5.27 -5.09 25.92
N ILE A 346 -5.12 -3.78 25.82
CA ILE A 346 -5.37 -3.01 24.59
C ILE A 346 -4.03 -2.46 24.12
N PRO A 347 -3.58 -2.83 22.90
CA PRO A 347 -2.37 -2.29 22.30
C PRO A 347 -2.52 -0.79 22.00
N VAL A 348 -1.56 -0.01 22.45
CA VAL A 348 -1.42 1.43 22.18
C VAL A 348 -0.15 1.65 21.39
N LYS A 349 -0.25 2.31 20.25
CA LYS A 349 0.88 2.71 19.41
C LYS A 349 1.43 4.04 19.88
N ILE A 350 2.72 4.07 20.18
CA ILE A 350 3.47 5.24 20.62
C ILE A 350 4.54 5.54 19.58
N VAL A 351 4.41 6.64 18.87
CA VAL A 351 5.42 7.12 17.93
C VAL A 351 6.51 7.84 18.71
N LEU A 352 7.75 7.42 18.50
CA LEU A 352 8.92 7.96 19.18
C LEU A 352 9.45 9.18 18.43
N ASP A 353 9.97 10.14 19.19
CA ASP A 353 10.73 11.26 18.63
C ASP A 353 12.05 10.72 18.04
N TYR A 354 12.61 11.45 17.08
CA TYR A 354 13.88 11.03 16.46
C TYR A 354 15.07 11.22 17.40
N TYR A 355 15.82 10.14 17.62
CA TYR A 355 17.04 10.11 18.47
C TYR A 355 18.27 9.70 17.64
N PRO A 356 19.06 10.62 17.13
CA PRO A 356 20.22 10.30 16.26
C PRO A 356 21.20 9.31 16.91
N SER A 357 21.43 9.43 18.23
CA SER A 357 22.38 8.59 18.96
C SER A 357 21.93 7.12 19.15
N LEU A 358 20.65 6.84 18.96
CA LEU A 358 20.05 5.50 19.13
C LEU A 358 19.42 4.98 17.83
N ALA A 359 19.34 5.79 16.80
CA ALA A 359 18.65 5.47 15.54
C ALA A 359 19.11 4.13 14.94
N ASP A 360 20.40 3.84 15.02
CA ASP A 360 20.98 2.61 14.47
C ASP A 360 21.05 1.45 15.48
N LEU A 361 20.63 1.65 16.73
CA LEU A 361 20.70 0.65 17.81
C LEU A 361 19.33 0.08 18.15
N LEU A 362 18.25 0.84 17.90
CA LEU A 362 16.89 0.37 18.16
C LEU A 362 16.50 -0.72 17.15
N ARG A 363 15.93 -1.81 17.65
CA ARG A 363 15.49 -2.94 16.84
C ARG A 363 14.04 -3.31 17.15
N SER A 364 13.31 -3.73 16.12
CA SER A 364 12.00 -4.35 16.30
C SER A 364 12.13 -5.58 17.22
N GLY A 365 11.19 -5.74 18.14
CA GLY A 365 11.18 -6.84 19.13
C GLY A 365 11.91 -6.54 20.44
N MET A 366 12.60 -5.40 20.58
CA MET A 366 13.19 -5.01 21.88
C MET A 366 12.10 -4.71 22.91
N SER A 367 12.26 -5.25 24.13
CA SER A 367 11.37 -4.96 25.25
C SER A 367 11.57 -3.55 25.77
N VAL A 368 10.47 -2.92 26.13
CA VAL A 368 10.46 -1.55 26.62
C VAL A 368 9.45 -1.39 27.76
N ILE A 369 9.69 -0.41 28.61
CA ILE A 369 8.70 0.06 29.59
C ILE A 369 8.12 1.37 29.05
N ALA A 370 6.81 1.41 28.88
CA ALA A 370 6.11 2.57 28.37
C ALA A 370 5.27 3.24 29.45
N THR A 371 5.43 4.55 29.62
CA THR A 371 4.68 5.38 30.58
C THR A 371 4.01 6.50 29.82
N ILE A 372 2.68 6.58 29.88
CA ILE A 372 1.87 7.66 29.29
C ILE A 372 1.47 8.63 30.40
N ASP A 373 1.67 9.91 30.14
CA ASP A 373 1.21 11.00 31.00
C ASP A 373 -0.21 11.44 30.58
N THR A 374 -1.22 10.97 31.29
CA THR A 374 -2.62 11.26 31.01
C THR A 374 -3.05 12.67 31.43
N SER A 375 -2.20 13.41 32.20
CA SER A 375 -2.42 14.82 32.51
C SER A 375 -2.01 15.75 31.36
N SER A 376 -1.18 15.26 30.43
CA SER A 376 -0.77 16.04 29.28
C SER A 376 -1.97 16.26 28.36
N LYS A 377 -2.32 17.55 28.14
CA LYS A 377 -3.42 17.90 27.24
C LYS A 377 -3.07 17.47 25.82
N PRO A 378 -3.93 16.72 25.12
CA PRO A 378 -3.69 16.45 23.70
C PRO A 378 -3.64 17.78 22.94
N PRO A 379 -2.80 17.91 21.91
CA PRO A 379 -2.86 19.05 21.02
C PRO A 379 -4.28 19.16 20.48
N ASP A 380 -4.86 20.38 20.52
CA ASP A 380 -6.26 20.63 20.15
C ASP A 380 -6.62 19.88 18.86
N SER A 381 -7.64 19.05 18.93
CA SER A 381 -8.18 18.25 17.81
C SER A 381 -8.93 19.11 16.77
N ALA A 382 -8.47 20.34 16.52
CA ALA A 382 -9.13 21.33 15.65
C ALA A 382 -8.67 21.28 14.17
N ALA A 383 -8.04 20.19 13.69
CA ALA A 383 -7.55 20.15 12.30
C ALA A 383 -7.75 18.82 11.57
N SER A 384 -8.68 17.94 12.00
CA SER A 384 -8.96 16.71 11.26
C SER A 384 -10.44 16.43 11.10
N ALA A 385 -11.17 17.43 10.56
CA ALA A 385 -12.49 17.23 9.99
C ALA A 385 -12.57 18.04 8.69
N LYS A 386 -11.97 17.48 7.64
CA LYS A 386 -12.32 17.81 6.25
C LYS A 386 -12.10 16.59 5.38
#